data_41f4d3de8cb236618453fc3bbdbd769d
#
_entry.id   41f4d3de8cb236618453fc3bbdbd769d
#
_cell.length_a   1.000
_cell.length_b   1.000
_cell.length_c   1.000
_cell.angle_alpha   90.00
_cell.angle_beta   90.00
_cell.angle_gamma   90.00
#
_symmetry.space_group_name_H-M   'P 1'
#
loop_
_entity.id
_entity.type
_entity.pdbx_description
1 polymer ?
#
loop_
_entity_poly.entity_id
_entity_poly.type
_entity_poly.pdbx_seq_one_letter_code
_entity_poly.pdbx_strand_id
1 'polypeptide(L)'
;AHEAAMHRLGGHVTGFSDAKMTRAGDWYQESIKDTVKMLEFYGDAIVMRHFQKGAPHEAAMWASVPVINGGDGWGEHPTQILTDLYTVLQQKHRIDGLRWVAVGDMRMRTMHSLGYALTQFDCPVTFVSPGPDDLFPGSPDMRMPEEYKADFQRYSLDFKEAEHVEQVIADADVILVEPVIQPDYT
;
A
#
# COMPACT_ATOMS: atom_id res chain seq x y z
N ALA A 1 -6.64 -6.71 11.55
CA ALA A 1 -7.53 -7.02 10.42
C ALA A 1 -7.34 -8.45 9.95
N HIS A 2 -6.12 -8.88 9.55
CA HIS A 2 -5.85 -10.23 9.02
C HIS A 2 -6.20 -11.35 10.00
N GLU A 3 -5.84 -11.23 11.30
CA GLU A 3 -6.21 -12.18 12.34
C GLU A 3 -7.74 -12.36 12.44
N ALA A 4 -8.46 -11.23 12.50
CA ALA A 4 -9.93 -11.27 12.57
C ALA A 4 -10.55 -11.92 11.32
N ALA A 5 -9.97 -11.66 10.14
CA ALA A 5 -10.42 -12.28 8.90
C ALA A 5 -10.18 -13.80 8.91
N MET A 6 -8.99 -14.24 9.32
CA MET A 6 -8.66 -15.65 9.40
C MET A 6 -9.56 -16.40 10.39
N HIS A 7 -9.80 -15.86 11.58
CA HIS A 7 -10.72 -16.45 12.55
C HIS A 7 -12.15 -16.56 12.02
N ARG A 8 -12.64 -15.55 11.28
CA ARG A 8 -13.98 -15.61 10.65
C ARG A 8 -14.07 -16.66 9.55
N LEU A 9 -12.96 -17.01 8.92
CA LEU A 9 -12.86 -18.08 7.92
C LEU A 9 -12.64 -19.46 8.54
N GLY A 10 -12.59 -19.57 9.89
CA GLY A 10 -12.37 -20.83 10.60
C GLY A 10 -10.92 -21.25 10.73
N GLY A 11 -9.97 -20.37 10.38
CA GLY A 11 -8.55 -20.61 10.55
C GLY A 11 -8.03 -20.20 11.92
N HIS A 12 -6.75 -20.50 12.15
CA HIS A 12 -6.04 -20.16 13.36
C HIS A 12 -4.91 -19.18 13.05
N VAL A 13 -4.55 -18.36 14.02
CA VAL A 13 -3.47 -17.37 13.89
C VAL A 13 -2.51 -17.50 15.06
N THR A 14 -1.23 -17.50 14.76
CA THR A 14 -0.14 -17.32 15.71
C THR A 14 0.82 -16.28 15.17
N GLY A 15 1.53 -15.57 16.03
CA GLY A 15 2.49 -14.55 15.59
C GLY A 15 2.80 -13.55 16.67
N PHE A 16 3.40 -12.44 16.27
CA PHE A 16 3.75 -11.32 17.13
C PHE A 16 3.49 -9.99 16.43
N SER A 17 3.10 -8.99 17.19
CA SER A 17 2.84 -7.63 16.67
C SER A 17 4.01 -6.66 16.90
N ASP A 18 4.92 -7.00 17.81
CA ASP A 18 6.12 -6.20 18.09
C ASP A 18 7.38 -7.07 17.91
N ALA A 19 8.10 -6.80 16.83
CA ALA A 19 9.35 -7.50 16.53
C ALA A 19 10.42 -7.29 17.62
N LYS A 20 10.39 -6.19 18.36
CA LYS A 20 11.33 -5.91 19.44
C LYS A 20 11.24 -6.91 20.61
N MET A 21 10.12 -7.59 20.73
CA MET A 21 9.92 -8.64 21.73
C MET A 21 10.43 -10.01 21.27
N THR A 22 11.05 -10.08 20.10
CA THR A 22 11.56 -11.29 19.48
C THR A 22 12.98 -11.09 18.97
N ARG A 23 13.66 -12.15 18.55
CA ARG A 23 14.97 -12.05 17.90
C ARG A 23 14.92 -11.36 16.53
N ALA A 24 13.74 -11.28 15.91
CA ALA A 24 13.55 -10.64 14.61
C ALA A 24 13.77 -9.11 14.64
N GLY A 25 13.73 -8.46 15.78
CA GLY A 25 13.68 -7.01 15.84
C GLY A 25 14.57 -6.30 16.81
N ASP A 26 15.38 -6.94 17.62
CA ASP A 26 16.17 -6.24 18.63
C ASP A 26 17.68 -6.48 18.47
N TRP A 27 18.40 -6.56 19.55
CA TRP A 27 19.85 -6.70 19.66
C TRP A 27 20.46 -7.73 18.70
N TYR A 28 19.73 -8.77 18.36
CA TYR A 28 20.19 -9.86 17.51
C TYR A 28 20.01 -9.61 16.03
N GLN A 29 19.13 -8.68 15.63
CA GLN A 29 18.84 -8.34 14.23
C GLN A 29 18.80 -9.57 13.32
N GLU A 30 18.03 -10.59 13.74
CA GLU A 30 17.86 -11.80 12.95
C GLU A 30 17.40 -11.42 11.53
N SER A 31 17.97 -12.04 10.53
CA SER A 31 17.65 -11.74 9.15
C SER A 31 16.19 -12.07 8.83
N ILE A 32 15.60 -11.35 7.85
CA ILE A 32 14.27 -11.70 7.33
C ILE A 32 14.23 -13.16 6.91
N LYS A 33 15.30 -13.64 6.26
CA LYS A 33 15.46 -15.05 5.86
C LYS A 33 15.29 -16.02 7.02
N ASP A 34 16.05 -15.80 8.11
CA ASP A 34 16.06 -16.73 9.23
C ASP A 34 14.73 -16.70 9.99
N THR A 35 14.17 -15.50 10.19
CA THR A 35 12.84 -15.32 10.78
C THR A 35 11.77 -16.06 9.98
N VAL A 36 11.76 -15.89 8.65
CA VAL A 36 10.78 -16.52 7.76
C VAL A 36 10.93 -18.05 7.76
N LYS A 37 12.18 -18.53 7.73
CA LYS A 37 12.48 -19.95 7.81
C LYS A 37 11.99 -20.61 9.10
N MET A 38 11.92 -19.86 10.19
CA MET A 38 11.32 -20.35 11.44
C MET A 38 9.79 -20.28 11.39
N LEU A 39 9.22 -19.18 10.88
CA LEU A 39 7.78 -18.96 10.86
C LEU A 39 7.03 -19.95 9.94
N GLU A 40 7.65 -20.39 8.84
CA GLU A 40 7.02 -21.35 7.91
C GLU A 40 6.71 -22.72 8.53
N PHE A 41 7.34 -23.06 9.68
CA PHE A 41 7.02 -24.29 10.43
C PHE A 41 5.75 -24.15 11.29
N TYR A 42 5.27 -22.95 11.50
CA TYR A 42 4.14 -22.67 12.39
C TYR A 42 2.83 -22.38 11.65
N GLY A 43 2.87 -22.18 10.32
CA GLY A 43 1.68 -21.83 9.58
C GLY A 43 1.77 -22.09 8.08
N ASP A 44 0.61 -22.12 7.44
CA ASP A 44 0.45 -22.40 6.01
C ASP A 44 0.61 -21.14 5.15
N ALA A 45 0.64 -19.96 5.76
CA ALA A 45 0.91 -18.68 5.12
C ALA A 45 1.47 -17.68 6.14
N ILE A 46 2.24 -16.72 5.67
CA ILE A 46 2.83 -15.65 6.48
C ILE A 46 2.23 -14.30 6.04
N VAL A 47 1.64 -13.56 6.96
CA VAL A 47 1.28 -12.15 6.73
C VAL A 47 2.36 -11.29 7.35
N MET A 48 3.05 -10.50 6.53
CA MET A 48 4.15 -9.66 6.96
C MET A 48 3.80 -8.17 6.80
N ARG A 49 3.91 -7.40 7.90
CA ARG A 49 4.00 -5.95 7.87
C ARG A 49 5.37 -5.53 8.37
N HIS A 50 6.08 -4.75 7.57
CA HIS A 50 7.46 -4.37 7.85
C HIS A 50 7.69 -2.88 7.54
N PHE A 51 8.65 -2.24 8.21
CA PHE A 51 9.01 -0.85 7.94
C PHE A 51 9.91 -0.68 6.71
N GLN A 52 10.63 -1.73 6.33
CA GLN A 52 11.54 -1.72 5.19
C GLN A 52 10.79 -2.04 3.89
N LYS A 53 10.94 -1.18 2.88
CA LYS A 53 10.46 -1.42 1.52
C LYS A 53 11.06 -2.71 0.96
N GLY A 54 10.22 -3.58 0.40
CA GLY A 54 10.64 -4.84 -0.22
C GLY A 54 10.81 -6.01 0.74
N ALA A 55 10.69 -5.81 2.06
CA ALA A 55 10.83 -6.90 3.04
C ALA A 55 9.91 -8.11 2.78
N PRO A 56 8.62 -7.96 2.44
CA PRO A 56 7.77 -9.11 2.09
C PRO A 56 8.22 -9.82 0.80
N HIS A 57 8.81 -9.09 -0.15
CA HIS A 57 9.37 -9.69 -1.35
C HIS A 57 10.62 -10.53 -1.02
N GLU A 58 11.53 -10.01 -0.21
CA GLU A 58 12.66 -10.75 0.32
C GLU A 58 12.20 -12.00 1.09
N ALA A 59 11.20 -11.86 1.96
CA ALA A 59 10.60 -12.97 2.69
C ALA A 59 10.08 -14.06 1.74
N ALA A 60 9.38 -13.68 0.67
CA ALA A 60 8.83 -14.60 -0.31
C ALA A 60 9.91 -15.38 -1.10
N MET A 61 11.11 -14.81 -1.27
CA MET A 61 12.23 -15.53 -1.90
C MET A 61 12.74 -16.70 -1.05
N TRP A 62 12.55 -16.65 0.26
CA TRP A 62 13.06 -17.66 1.20
C TRP A 62 11.98 -18.58 1.75
N ALA A 63 10.72 -18.12 1.79
CA ALA A 63 9.61 -18.93 2.31
C ALA A 63 9.23 -20.07 1.36
N SER A 64 8.84 -21.21 1.93
CA SER A 64 8.18 -22.29 1.21
C SER A 64 6.65 -22.21 1.26
N VAL A 65 6.11 -21.26 2.03
CA VAL A 65 4.69 -20.94 2.13
C VAL A 65 4.40 -19.55 1.55
N PRO A 66 3.16 -19.25 1.15
CA PRO A 66 2.81 -17.92 0.65
C PRO A 66 3.11 -16.80 1.66
N VAL A 67 3.65 -15.68 1.18
CA VAL A 67 3.85 -14.47 1.95
C VAL A 67 2.91 -13.39 1.45
N ILE A 68 2.12 -12.82 2.36
CA ILE A 68 1.15 -11.75 2.10
C ILE A 68 1.72 -10.44 2.62
N ASN A 69 1.89 -9.46 1.74
CA ASN A 69 2.32 -8.12 2.11
C ASN A 69 1.19 -7.36 2.83
N GLY A 70 1.31 -7.13 4.12
CA GLY A 70 0.44 -6.31 4.97
C GLY A 70 0.88 -4.85 5.09
N GLY A 71 1.80 -4.40 4.21
CA GLY A 71 2.37 -3.06 4.17
C GLY A 71 3.86 -3.03 4.48
N ASP A 72 4.67 -2.49 3.57
CA ASP A 72 6.12 -2.47 3.65
C ASP A 72 6.69 -1.04 3.50
N GLY A 73 6.79 -0.33 4.60
CA GLY A 73 7.39 1.01 4.63
C GLY A 73 6.77 1.95 3.59
N TRP A 74 7.59 2.49 2.70
CA TRP A 74 7.20 3.33 1.55
C TRP A 74 7.00 2.53 0.25
N GLY A 75 6.90 1.21 0.32
CA GLY A 75 6.70 0.33 -0.84
C GLY A 75 5.23 0.20 -1.21
N GLU A 76 4.60 -0.91 -0.77
CA GLU A 76 3.27 -1.32 -1.17
C GLU A 76 2.37 -1.66 0.04
N HIS A 77 1.06 -1.58 -0.17
CA HIS A 77 0.05 -2.08 0.77
C HIS A 77 -1.11 -2.76 0.02
N PRO A 78 -0.86 -3.87 -0.67
CA PRO A 78 -1.85 -4.49 -1.55
C PRO A 78 -3.14 -4.88 -0.84
N THR A 79 -3.06 -5.33 0.41
CA THR A 79 -4.27 -5.70 1.17
C THR A 79 -5.14 -4.51 1.56
N GLN A 80 -4.58 -3.31 1.67
CA GLN A 80 -5.36 -2.09 1.88
C GLN A 80 -6.18 -1.77 0.63
N ILE A 81 -5.55 -1.77 -0.54
CA ILE A 81 -6.27 -1.40 -1.76
C ILE A 81 -7.34 -2.42 -2.14
N LEU A 82 -7.16 -3.70 -1.81
CA LEU A 82 -8.23 -4.70 -1.97
C LEU A 82 -9.46 -4.35 -1.11
N THR A 83 -9.24 -3.81 0.10
CA THR A 83 -10.32 -3.33 0.97
C THR A 83 -11.03 -2.12 0.38
N ASP A 84 -10.27 -1.19 -0.20
CA ASP A 84 -10.81 0.03 -0.81
C ASP A 84 -11.60 -0.31 -2.08
N LEU A 85 -11.05 -1.15 -2.96
CA LEU A 85 -11.75 -1.67 -4.15
C LEU A 85 -13.04 -2.42 -3.77
N TYR A 86 -13.00 -3.24 -2.73
CA TYR A 86 -14.18 -3.94 -2.24
C TYR A 86 -15.24 -2.96 -1.74
N THR A 87 -14.84 -1.91 -1.04
CA THR A 87 -15.74 -0.85 -0.58
C THR A 87 -16.41 -0.15 -1.76
N VAL A 88 -15.63 0.20 -2.79
CA VAL A 88 -16.16 0.80 -4.02
C VAL A 88 -17.12 -0.16 -4.72
N LEU A 89 -16.75 -1.43 -4.85
CA LEU A 89 -17.61 -2.45 -5.45
C LEU A 89 -18.97 -2.57 -4.70
N GLN A 90 -18.94 -2.55 -3.37
CA GLN A 90 -20.15 -2.59 -2.55
C GLN A 90 -21.04 -1.35 -2.74
N GLN A 91 -20.46 -0.16 -2.92
CA GLN A 91 -21.20 1.09 -3.03
C GLN A 91 -21.63 1.42 -4.47
N LYS A 92 -20.79 1.09 -5.45
CA LYS A 92 -20.99 1.44 -6.86
C LYS A 92 -21.43 0.26 -7.72
N HIS A 93 -21.38 -0.97 -7.19
CA HIS A 93 -21.69 -2.24 -7.88
C HIS A 93 -20.82 -2.53 -9.12
N ARG A 94 -19.75 -1.77 -9.31
CA ARG A 94 -18.75 -1.91 -10.36
C ARG A 94 -17.45 -1.26 -9.94
N ILE A 95 -16.38 -1.52 -10.67
CA ILE A 95 -15.10 -0.81 -10.59
C ILE A 95 -14.81 -0.16 -11.95
N ASP A 96 -14.92 -0.92 -13.04
CA ASP A 96 -14.66 -0.42 -14.38
C ASP A 96 -15.48 0.82 -14.74
N GLY A 97 -14.84 1.75 -15.44
CA GLY A 97 -15.44 2.97 -15.94
C GLY A 97 -15.68 4.03 -14.84
N LEU A 98 -15.15 3.85 -13.62
CA LEU A 98 -15.21 4.86 -12.58
C LEU A 98 -13.99 5.79 -12.68
N ARG A 99 -14.23 7.08 -12.55
CA ARG A 99 -13.20 8.12 -12.51
C ARG A 99 -12.74 8.31 -11.07
N TRP A 100 -11.46 8.02 -10.84
CA TRP A 100 -10.85 8.12 -9.53
C TRP A 100 -10.12 9.43 -9.35
N VAL A 101 -10.21 9.99 -8.16
CA VAL A 101 -9.37 11.11 -7.70
C VAL A 101 -8.72 10.66 -6.40
N ALA A 102 -7.39 10.61 -6.38
CA ALA A 102 -6.60 10.29 -5.20
C ALA A 102 -5.92 11.56 -4.70
N VAL A 103 -6.16 11.93 -3.46
CA VAL A 103 -5.70 13.21 -2.87
C VAL A 103 -4.78 12.94 -1.68
N GLY A 104 -3.63 13.59 -1.64
CA GLY A 104 -2.71 13.53 -0.50
C GLY A 104 -1.25 13.31 -0.89
N ASP A 105 -0.51 12.61 -0.05
CA ASP A 105 0.91 12.29 -0.28
C ASP A 105 1.05 11.06 -1.19
N MET A 106 1.41 11.28 -2.45
CA MET A 106 1.54 10.19 -3.44
C MET A 106 2.79 9.33 -3.24
N ARG A 107 3.66 9.68 -2.29
CA ARG A 107 4.78 8.82 -1.89
C ARG A 107 4.34 7.69 -0.97
N MET A 108 3.08 7.72 -0.52
CA MET A 108 2.52 6.69 0.37
C MET A 108 2.28 5.38 -0.37
N ARG A 109 2.64 4.28 0.29
CA ARG A 109 2.49 2.91 -0.25
C ARG A 109 1.07 2.56 -0.71
N THR A 110 0.05 3.16 -0.10
CA THR A 110 -1.36 2.97 -0.49
C THR A 110 -1.64 3.56 -1.87
N MET A 111 -1.03 4.71 -2.19
CA MET A 111 -1.15 5.36 -3.50
C MET A 111 -0.42 4.57 -4.60
N HIS A 112 0.74 3.98 -4.27
CA HIS A 112 1.44 3.08 -5.20
C HIS A 112 0.58 1.85 -5.53
N SER A 113 0.05 1.19 -4.49
CA SER A 113 -0.82 0.02 -4.67
C SER A 113 -2.14 0.37 -5.36
N LEU A 114 -2.70 1.57 -5.16
CA LEU A 114 -3.85 2.05 -5.92
C LEU A 114 -3.54 2.08 -7.41
N GLY A 115 -2.44 2.72 -7.80
CA GLY A 115 -2.04 2.80 -9.21
C GLY A 115 -1.90 1.41 -9.82
N TYR A 116 -1.17 0.50 -9.18
CA TYR A 116 -1.04 -0.89 -9.66
C TYR A 116 -2.38 -1.63 -9.75
N ALA A 117 -3.27 -1.46 -8.78
CA ALA A 117 -4.57 -2.11 -8.82
C ALA A 117 -5.44 -1.58 -9.96
N LEU A 118 -5.44 -0.26 -10.19
CA LEU A 118 -6.23 0.33 -11.27
C LEU A 118 -5.73 -0.03 -12.67
N THR A 119 -4.48 -0.51 -12.83
CA THR A 119 -4.02 -1.08 -14.11
C THR A 119 -4.82 -2.32 -14.55
N GLN A 120 -5.55 -2.94 -13.62
CA GLN A 120 -6.37 -4.13 -13.90
C GLN A 120 -7.80 -3.79 -14.33
N PHE A 121 -8.15 -2.50 -14.37
CA PHE A 121 -9.50 -2.00 -14.66
C PHE A 121 -9.45 -0.85 -15.66
N ASP A 122 -10.54 -0.62 -16.36
CA ASP A 122 -10.71 0.57 -17.20
C ASP A 122 -11.13 1.77 -16.34
N CYS A 123 -10.19 2.30 -15.56
CA CYS A 123 -10.42 3.36 -14.59
C CYS A 123 -9.38 4.47 -14.73
N PRO A 124 -9.74 5.63 -15.30
CA PRO A 124 -8.87 6.79 -15.26
C PRO A 124 -8.71 7.31 -13.83
N VAL A 125 -7.50 7.69 -13.45
CA VAL A 125 -7.20 8.25 -12.13
C VAL A 125 -6.48 9.58 -12.24
N THR A 126 -6.86 10.54 -11.38
CA THR A 126 -6.11 11.78 -11.19
C THR A 126 -5.50 11.80 -9.80
N PHE A 127 -4.18 11.88 -9.74
CA PHE A 127 -3.44 12.06 -8.50
C PHE A 127 -3.31 13.55 -8.20
N VAL A 128 -3.77 13.96 -7.02
CA VAL A 128 -3.74 15.36 -6.56
C VAL A 128 -2.86 15.43 -5.32
N SER A 129 -1.72 16.08 -5.44
CA SER A 129 -0.73 16.15 -4.37
C SER A 129 -0.07 17.50 -4.28
N PRO A 130 0.30 17.96 -3.07
CA PRO A 130 1.11 19.16 -2.91
C PRO A 130 2.47 19.01 -3.58
N GLY A 131 2.90 20.05 -4.28
CA GLY A 131 4.26 20.22 -4.76
C GLY A 131 5.21 20.68 -3.64
N PRO A 132 6.49 20.90 -4.00
CA PRO A 132 7.46 21.44 -3.04
C PRO A 132 7.02 22.86 -2.59
N ASP A 133 7.17 23.13 -1.30
CA ASP A 133 6.82 24.38 -0.62
C ASP A 133 5.32 24.74 -0.58
N ASP A 134 4.43 23.91 -1.10
CA ASP A 134 2.99 24.24 -1.16
C ASP A 134 2.32 24.26 0.23
N LEU A 135 2.73 23.40 1.14
CA LEU A 135 2.12 23.31 2.46
C LEU A 135 2.76 24.26 3.48
N PHE A 136 4.08 24.36 3.44
CA PHE A 136 4.89 25.26 4.27
C PHE A 136 6.28 25.38 3.63
N PRO A 137 7.05 26.46 3.91
CA PRO A 137 8.42 26.59 3.42
C PRO A 137 9.29 25.39 3.77
N GLY A 138 9.86 24.72 2.78
CA GLY A 138 10.64 23.49 2.93
C GLY A 138 9.81 22.20 2.92
N SER A 139 8.50 22.27 2.66
CA SER A 139 7.72 21.03 2.47
C SER A 139 8.22 20.25 1.25
N PRO A 140 8.32 18.91 1.35
CA PRO A 140 8.83 18.09 0.26
C PRO A 140 7.84 18.02 -0.90
N ASP A 141 8.34 17.66 -2.08
CA ASP A 141 7.51 17.25 -3.20
C ASP A 141 6.78 15.95 -2.84
N MET A 142 5.46 15.97 -2.85
CA MET A 142 4.60 14.83 -2.49
C MET A 142 3.95 14.18 -3.72
N ARG A 143 4.39 14.56 -4.92
CA ARG A 143 3.88 13.94 -6.16
C ARG A 143 4.33 12.49 -6.27
N MET A 144 3.68 11.77 -7.18
CA MET A 144 3.98 10.37 -7.43
C MET A 144 5.45 10.20 -7.86
N PRO A 145 6.23 9.32 -7.21
CA PRO A 145 7.62 9.08 -7.60
C PRO A 145 7.73 8.55 -9.05
N GLU A 146 8.75 8.99 -9.75
CA GLU A 146 8.95 8.68 -11.17
C GLU A 146 9.01 7.17 -11.46
N GLU A 147 9.56 6.37 -10.55
CA GLU A 147 9.61 4.92 -10.69
C GLU A 147 8.21 4.30 -10.85
N TYR A 148 7.24 4.76 -10.06
CA TYR A 148 5.85 4.29 -10.14
C TYR A 148 5.13 4.84 -11.37
N LYS A 149 5.37 6.09 -11.75
CA LYS A 149 4.82 6.65 -13.01
C LYS A 149 5.29 5.87 -14.22
N ALA A 150 6.56 5.50 -14.26
CA ALA A 150 7.12 4.67 -15.34
C ALA A 150 6.44 3.28 -15.40
N ASP A 151 6.20 2.66 -14.27
CA ASP A 151 5.48 1.39 -14.21
C ASP A 151 4.01 1.55 -14.61
N PHE A 152 3.33 2.58 -14.15
CA PHE A 152 1.93 2.86 -14.53
C PHE A 152 1.79 3.06 -16.04
N GLN A 153 2.72 3.77 -16.67
CA GLN A 153 2.78 3.91 -18.14
C GLN A 153 3.01 2.56 -18.82
N ARG A 154 3.94 1.76 -18.30
CA ARG A 154 4.23 0.42 -18.82
C ARG A 154 3.01 -0.50 -18.78
N TYR A 155 2.18 -0.38 -17.75
CA TYR A 155 0.95 -1.15 -17.59
C TYR A 155 -0.29 -0.45 -18.15
N SER A 156 -0.09 0.65 -18.90
CA SER A 156 -1.16 1.38 -19.61
C SER A 156 -2.24 1.96 -18.70
N LEU A 157 -1.91 2.35 -17.48
CA LEU A 157 -2.83 3.10 -16.61
C LEU A 157 -3.11 4.48 -17.23
N ASP A 158 -4.38 4.82 -17.40
CA ASP A 158 -4.78 6.20 -17.72
C ASP A 158 -4.72 7.05 -16.46
N PHE A 159 -3.62 7.79 -16.28
CA PHE A 159 -3.45 8.65 -15.12
C PHE A 159 -3.03 10.07 -15.49
N LYS A 160 -3.37 10.99 -14.61
CA LYS A 160 -2.98 12.42 -14.66
C LYS A 160 -2.55 12.87 -13.27
N GLU A 161 -1.77 13.95 -13.23
CA GLU A 161 -1.45 14.67 -12.00
C GLU A 161 -2.12 16.05 -12.03
N ALA A 162 -2.59 16.53 -10.88
CA ALA A 162 -3.15 17.86 -10.70
C ALA A 162 -2.67 18.44 -9.36
N GLU A 163 -2.61 19.76 -9.28
CA GLU A 163 -2.16 20.48 -8.07
C GLU A 163 -3.32 20.78 -7.12
N HIS A 164 -4.51 20.98 -7.66
CA HIS A 164 -5.68 21.40 -6.88
C HIS A 164 -6.87 20.48 -7.11
N VAL A 165 -7.47 20.03 -6.02
CA VAL A 165 -8.60 19.11 -6.05
C VAL A 165 -9.85 19.72 -6.70
N GLU A 166 -10.04 21.01 -6.59
CA GLU A 166 -11.18 21.75 -7.16
C GLU A 166 -11.24 21.64 -8.70
N GLN A 167 -10.11 21.38 -9.34
CA GLN A 167 -10.03 21.25 -10.80
C GLN A 167 -10.64 19.93 -11.31
N VAL A 168 -10.73 18.91 -10.44
CA VAL A 168 -11.03 17.53 -10.84
C VAL A 168 -12.15 16.87 -10.05
N ILE A 169 -12.51 17.42 -8.88
CA ILE A 169 -13.46 16.79 -7.96
C ILE A 169 -14.89 16.68 -8.52
N ALA A 170 -15.29 17.64 -9.36
CA ALA A 170 -16.66 17.69 -9.89
C ALA A 170 -17.02 16.47 -10.75
N ASP A 171 -16.04 15.86 -11.37
CA ASP A 171 -16.19 14.72 -12.26
C ASP A 171 -15.84 13.38 -11.61
N ALA A 172 -15.43 13.36 -10.35
CA ALA A 172 -15.01 12.17 -9.66
C ALA A 172 -16.18 11.25 -9.28
N ASP A 173 -16.05 9.97 -9.58
CA ASP A 173 -16.96 8.92 -9.10
C ASP A 173 -16.50 8.34 -7.77
N VAL A 174 -15.17 8.32 -7.54
CA VAL A 174 -14.51 7.85 -6.33
C VAL A 174 -13.43 8.84 -5.92
N ILE A 175 -13.42 9.20 -4.65
CA ILE A 175 -12.37 10.03 -4.06
C ILE A 175 -11.70 9.22 -2.95
N LEU A 176 -10.39 9.00 -3.08
CA LEU A 176 -9.56 8.38 -2.05
C LEU A 176 -8.66 9.47 -1.45
N VAL A 177 -8.68 9.59 -0.13
CA VAL A 177 -7.87 10.60 0.58
C VAL A 177 -6.85 9.90 1.46
N GLU A 178 -5.58 10.19 1.21
CA GLU A 178 -4.47 9.74 2.05
C GLU A 178 -3.95 10.90 2.88
N PRO A 179 -3.68 10.70 4.19
CA PRO A 179 -3.15 11.76 5.02
C PRO A 179 -1.79 12.25 4.50
N VAL A 180 -1.59 13.56 4.57
CA VAL A 180 -0.26 14.15 4.38
C VAL A 180 0.56 13.90 5.65
N ILE A 181 1.69 13.21 5.51
CA ILE A 181 2.57 12.91 6.65
C ILE A 181 3.28 14.17 7.08
N GLN A 182 3.13 14.52 8.35
CA GLN A 182 3.86 15.63 8.95
C GLN A 182 5.35 15.28 9.13
N PRO A 183 6.27 16.28 9.12
CA PRO A 183 7.72 16.06 9.19
C PRO A 183 8.19 15.20 10.37
N ASP A 184 7.47 15.23 11.48
CA ASP A 184 7.82 14.50 12.71
C ASP A 184 7.50 12.99 12.64
N TYR A 185 6.95 12.50 11.53
CA TYR A 185 6.62 11.08 11.33
C TYR A 185 7.77 10.29 10.65
N THR A 186 8.84 10.95 10.32
CA THR A 186 10.05 10.36 9.77
C THR A 186 11.13 10.31 10.83
#